data_0c808bac537b7de43a894f6ab5235469
#
_entry.id   0c808bac537b7de43a894f6ab5235469
#
_cell.length_a   1.000
_cell.length_b   1.000
_cell.length_c   1.000
_cell.angle_alpha   90.00
_cell.angle_beta   90.00
_cell.angle_gamma   90.00
#
_symmetry.space_group_name_H-M   'P 1'
#
loop_
_entity.id
_entity.type
_entity.pdbx_description
1 polymer ?
#
loop_
_entity_poly.entity_id
_entity_poly.type
_entity_poly.pdbx_seq_one_letter_code
_entity_poly.pdbx_strand_id
1 'polypeptide(L)'
;LRLILIRNYILSDASLIPPWTRFPGYLIFPLVPAIITRLTRLTDTSLIVHWFTADHGLIKTVAKGAYRPKSAFSGKLDLFFSGEIDFVAARRGELHSLREVSISHWREGLRRSYLSTLLAAYCCQLMEAAVEPAHPDPPLHDLLTRALDHIDAAGASRRALLHFESELVRLLGIAHHQHSAEFSLKESLGALPPARIELLDRLPSA
;
A
#
# COMPACT_ATOMS: atom_id res chain seq x y z
N LEU A 1 11.40 27.32 -12.82
CA LEU A 1 12.44 26.33 -13.09
C LEU A 1 11.81 24.94 -12.91
N ARG A 2 11.64 24.19 -14.04
CA ARG A 2 11.07 22.83 -14.06
C ARG A 2 12.12 21.87 -13.48
N LEU A 3 11.75 21.19 -12.38
CA LEU A 3 12.47 20.03 -11.87
C LEU A 3 12.33 18.88 -12.87
N ILE A 4 13.47 18.46 -13.43
CA ILE A 4 13.57 17.29 -14.30
C ILE A 4 13.56 16.06 -13.40
N LEU A 5 12.55 15.23 -13.57
CA LEU A 5 12.46 13.88 -12.99
C LEU A 5 13.63 13.03 -13.50
N ILE A 6 14.47 12.57 -12.60
CA ILE A 6 15.32 11.41 -12.85
C ILE A 6 14.59 10.20 -12.28
N ARG A 7 13.89 9.51 -13.17
CA ARG A 7 13.19 8.26 -12.92
C ARG A 7 14.22 7.12 -12.96
N ASN A 8 14.21 6.27 -11.91
CA ASN A 8 14.88 4.97 -11.83
C ASN A 8 16.42 4.98 -11.77
N TYR A 9 16.99 5.17 -10.58
CA TYR A 9 18.30 4.59 -10.27
C TYR A 9 18.35 4.14 -8.81
N ILE A 10 18.41 2.83 -8.61
CA ILE A 10 18.93 2.24 -7.37
C ILE A 10 20.44 2.43 -7.44
N LEU A 11 20.98 3.43 -6.73
CA LEU A 11 22.41 3.63 -6.67
C LEU A 11 22.95 2.84 -5.48
N SER A 12 23.50 1.66 -5.76
CA SER A 12 24.38 0.92 -4.83
C SER A 12 25.74 1.62 -4.62
N ASP A 13 25.99 2.75 -5.29
CA ASP A 13 27.23 3.50 -5.20
C ASP A 13 26.96 4.94 -4.74
N ALA A 14 27.39 5.25 -3.52
CA ALA A 14 27.25 6.57 -2.91
C ALA A 14 28.03 7.69 -3.63
N SER A 15 28.90 7.34 -4.58
CA SER A 15 29.68 8.29 -5.38
C SER A 15 28.89 9.00 -6.47
N LEU A 16 27.71 8.43 -6.85
CA LEU A 16 26.85 8.95 -7.92
C LEU A 16 25.75 9.89 -7.41
N ILE A 17 25.71 10.17 -6.10
CA ILE A 17 24.74 11.10 -5.50
C ILE A 17 25.24 12.53 -5.74
N PRO A 18 24.48 13.39 -6.45
CA PRO A 18 24.88 14.77 -6.68
C PRO A 18 25.13 15.53 -5.39
N PRO A 19 26.17 16.38 -5.30
CA PRO A 19 26.58 17.07 -4.07
C PRO A 19 25.49 17.96 -3.46
N TRP A 20 24.51 18.41 -4.21
CA TRP A 20 23.38 19.22 -3.73
C TRP A 20 22.27 18.40 -3.02
N THR A 21 22.32 17.08 -3.06
CA THR A 21 21.43 16.17 -2.29
C THR A 21 21.98 15.87 -0.90
N ARG A 22 23.22 16.26 -0.60
CA ARG A 22 23.90 16.07 0.68
C ARG A 22 23.71 17.29 1.59
N PHE A 23 22.52 17.46 2.16
CA PHE A 23 22.40 18.28 3.34
C PHE A 23 22.82 17.46 4.57
N PRO A 24 23.71 17.99 5.45
CA PRO A 24 24.16 17.26 6.63
C PRO A 24 22.96 16.94 7.53
N GLY A 25 22.59 15.69 7.58
CA GLY A 25 21.58 15.14 8.50
C GLY A 25 20.26 14.68 7.90
N TYR A 26 20.01 14.82 6.59
CA TYR A 26 18.75 14.37 5.98
C TYR A 26 19.00 13.67 4.65
N LEU A 27 18.68 12.39 4.56
CA LEU A 27 18.43 11.70 3.30
C LEU A 27 17.06 12.20 2.80
N ILE A 28 17.05 13.06 1.79
CA ILE A 28 15.83 13.43 1.06
C ILE A 28 15.59 12.27 0.10
N PHE A 29 14.62 11.42 0.42
CA PHE A 29 14.14 10.44 -0.53
C PHE A 29 13.33 11.17 -1.62
N PRO A 30 13.43 10.77 -2.89
CA PRO A 30 12.49 11.23 -3.91
C PRO A 30 11.07 10.86 -3.45
N LEU A 31 10.07 11.63 -3.89
CA LEU A 31 8.68 11.33 -3.65
C LEU A 31 8.38 9.88 -4.05
N VAL A 32 7.88 9.09 -3.12
CA VAL A 32 7.68 7.65 -3.27
C VAL A 32 6.20 7.37 -3.52
N PRO A 33 5.85 6.74 -4.66
CA PRO A 33 4.48 6.27 -4.89
C PRO A 33 4.07 5.26 -3.81
N ALA A 34 2.93 5.51 -3.18
CA ALA A 34 2.48 4.75 -2.02
C ALA A 34 0.96 4.62 -1.96
N ILE A 35 0.49 3.51 -1.43
CA ILE A 35 -0.92 3.22 -1.14
C ILE A 35 -1.08 3.07 0.38
N ILE A 36 -2.08 3.71 0.97
CA ILE A 36 -2.43 3.52 2.39
C ILE A 36 -3.19 2.20 2.54
N THR A 37 -2.57 1.23 3.21
CA THR A 37 -3.18 -0.09 3.46
C THR A 37 -3.81 -0.18 4.84
N ARG A 38 -3.26 0.55 5.83
CA ARG A 38 -3.76 0.54 7.20
C ARG A 38 -3.46 1.86 7.92
N LEU A 39 -4.37 2.24 8.82
CA LEU A 39 -4.20 3.36 9.74
C LEU A 39 -4.32 2.86 11.17
N THR A 40 -3.37 3.24 12.03
CA THR A 40 -3.40 2.88 13.45
C THR A 40 -3.19 4.13 14.30
N ARG A 41 -4.06 4.37 15.27
CA ARG A 41 -3.90 5.50 16.19
C ARG A 41 -2.69 5.25 17.09
N LEU A 42 -1.76 6.21 17.11
CA LEU A 42 -0.57 6.15 17.96
C LEU A 42 -0.77 6.94 19.25
N THR A 43 -1.28 8.16 19.13
CA THR A 43 -1.63 9.06 20.24
C THR A 43 -2.91 9.80 19.89
N ASP A 44 -3.39 10.68 20.79
CA ASP A 44 -4.57 11.50 20.52
C ASP A 44 -4.44 12.40 19.29
N THR A 45 -3.22 12.72 18.90
CA THR A 45 -2.97 13.62 17.77
C THR A 45 -2.20 12.98 16.62
N SER A 46 -1.69 11.75 16.76
CA SER A 46 -0.77 11.16 15.78
C SER A 46 -1.26 9.81 15.30
N LEU A 47 -0.99 9.52 14.03
CA LEU A 47 -1.30 8.25 13.35
C LEU A 47 -0.02 7.51 12.97
N ILE A 48 -0.05 6.18 13.03
CA ILE A 48 0.81 5.32 12.23
C ILE A 48 0.08 5.03 10.93
N VAL A 49 0.74 5.33 9.82
CA VAL A 49 0.25 5.04 8.49
C VAL A 49 1.07 3.90 7.91
N HIS A 50 0.41 2.83 7.49
CA HIS A 50 1.02 1.73 6.77
C HIS A 50 0.88 1.99 5.29
N TRP A 51 1.99 1.93 4.60
CA TRP A 51 2.09 2.18 3.18
C TRP A 51 2.58 0.95 2.45
N PHE A 52 2.00 0.67 1.30
CA PHE A 52 2.60 -0.21 0.33
C PHE A 52 3.18 0.62 -0.81
N THR A 53 4.47 0.51 -1.02
CA THR A 53 5.24 1.30 -2.00
C THR A 53 5.91 0.39 -3.01
N ALA A 54 6.11 0.87 -4.24
CA ALA A 54 6.78 0.10 -5.28
C ALA A 54 8.28 -0.11 -4.98
N ASP A 55 8.93 0.92 -4.41
CA ASP A 55 10.40 0.97 -4.29
C ASP A 55 10.91 0.59 -2.89
N HIS A 56 10.04 0.56 -1.88
CA HIS A 56 10.41 0.23 -0.48
C HIS A 56 9.54 -0.86 0.14
N GLY A 57 8.60 -1.47 -0.62
CA GLY A 57 7.65 -2.46 -0.09
C GLY A 57 6.72 -1.90 0.99
N LEU A 58 6.45 -2.71 2.00
CA LEU A 58 5.63 -2.31 3.15
C LEU A 58 6.46 -1.50 4.14
N ILE A 59 6.08 -0.23 4.36
CA ILE A 59 6.71 0.66 5.33
C ILE A 59 5.69 1.27 6.28
N LYS A 60 6.16 1.72 7.44
CA LYS A 60 5.33 2.38 8.46
C LYS A 60 5.87 3.77 8.75
N THR A 61 4.99 4.76 8.75
CA THR A 61 5.37 6.14 9.10
C THR A 61 4.49 6.70 10.20
N VAL A 62 5.06 7.58 11.03
CA VAL A 62 4.29 8.39 11.98
C VAL A 62 3.93 9.72 11.34
N ALA A 63 2.65 9.97 11.20
CA ALA A 63 2.09 11.29 10.88
C ALA A 63 1.84 12.06 12.20
N LYS A 64 2.84 12.81 12.65
CA LYS A 64 2.75 13.57 13.90
C LYS A 64 1.75 14.71 13.76
N GLY A 65 0.84 14.79 14.72
CA GLY A 65 -0.18 15.86 14.74
C GLY A 65 -1.22 15.74 13.63
N ALA A 66 -1.44 14.56 13.05
CA ALA A 66 -2.40 14.33 11.98
C ALA A 66 -3.84 14.78 12.34
N TYR A 67 -4.23 14.62 13.62
CA TYR A 67 -5.54 15.03 14.13
C TYR A 67 -5.58 16.45 14.70
N ARG A 68 -4.50 17.21 14.63
CA ARG A 68 -4.53 18.61 15.12
C ARG A 68 -5.30 19.50 14.16
N PRO A 69 -6.01 20.54 14.68
CA PRO A 69 -6.54 21.60 13.84
C PRO A 69 -5.40 22.21 12.98
N LYS A 70 -5.64 22.41 11.70
CA LYS A 70 -4.66 22.92 10.72
C LYS A 70 -3.47 21.97 10.46
N SER A 71 -3.66 20.67 10.64
CA SER A 71 -2.67 19.67 10.27
C SER A 71 -2.36 19.71 8.78
N ALA A 72 -1.08 19.58 8.39
CA ALA A 72 -0.68 19.43 6.99
C ALA A 72 -1.22 18.12 6.36
N PHE A 73 -1.68 17.18 7.20
CA PHE A 73 -2.23 15.88 6.81
C PHE A 73 -3.76 15.84 6.78
N SER A 74 -4.44 16.97 7.10
CA SER A 74 -5.90 17.03 7.13
C SER A 74 -6.51 16.65 5.78
N GLY A 75 -7.41 15.65 5.78
CA GLY A 75 -8.08 15.13 4.58
C GLY A 75 -7.21 14.30 3.64
N LYS A 76 -5.95 14.06 3.99
CA LYS A 76 -5.01 13.34 3.13
C LYS A 76 -4.71 11.91 3.55
N LEU A 77 -5.03 11.54 4.79
CA LEU A 77 -4.74 10.21 5.32
C LEU A 77 -6.04 9.45 5.55
N ASP A 78 -6.38 8.61 4.57
CA ASP A 78 -7.50 7.68 4.69
C ASP A 78 -7.20 6.38 3.94
N LEU A 79 -7.90 5.29 4.29
CA LEU A 79 -7.66 3.97 3.71
C LEU A 79 -7.81 4.00 2.19
N PHE A 80 -6.94 3.28 1.51
CA PHE A 80 -6.90 3.07 0.06
C PHE A 80 -6.51 4.30 -0.77
N PHE A 81 -6.26 5.45 -0.15
CA PHE A 81 -5.70 6.59 -0.85
C PHE A 81 -4.32 6.25 -1.39
N SER A 82 -4.03 6.73 -2.59
CA SER A 82 -2.71 6.62 -3.18
C SER A 82 -2.17 7.99 -3.55
N GLY A 83 -0.87 8.12 -3.50
CA GLY A 83 -0.18 9.35 -3.85
C GLY A 83 1.32 9.20 -3.67
N GLU A 84 1.98 10.31 -3.51
CA GLU A 84 3.41 10.38 -3.29
C GLU A 84 3.69 10.83 -1.85
N ILE A 85 4.67 10.21 -1.22
CA ILE A 85 5.06 10.52 0.16
C ILE A 85 6.53 10.91 0.24
N ASP A 86 6.83 11.86 1.13
CA ASP A 86 8.17 12.13 1.64
C ASP A 86 8.25 11.73 3.11
N PHE A 87 9.28 10.98 3.47
CA PHE A 87 9.49 10.53 4.83
C PHE A 87 10.98 10.50 5.21
N VAL A 88 11.25 10.60 6.49
CA VAL A 88 12.59 10.42 7.05
C VAL A 88 12.71 9.02 7.62
N ALA A 89 13.68 8.27 7.12
CA ALA A 89 13.97 6.95 7.65
C ALA A 89 14.34 7.02 9.14
N ALA A 90 13.81 6.08 9.89
CA ALA A 90 14.21 5.91 11.29
C ALA A 90 15.69 5.45 11.36
N ARG A 91 16.44 6.01 12.29
CA ARG A 91 17.82 5.55 12.55
C ARG A 91 17.87 4.16 13.18
N ARG A 92 16.80 3.76 13.86
CA ARG A 92 16.62 2.45 14.48
C ARG A 92 15.16 2.06 14.40
N GLY A 93 14.88 0.79 14.09
CA GLY A 93 13.53 0.25 13.96
C GLY A 93 12.86 0.61 12.63
N GLU A 94 11.58 0.23 12.48
CA GLU A 94 10.81 0.27 11.24
C GLU A 94 9.85 1.46 11.13
N LEU A 95 9.77 2.31 12.16
CA LEU A 95 8.79 3.38 12.23
C LEU A 95 9.41 4.70 11.79
N HIS A 96 9.21 5.04 10.52
CA HIS A 96 9.74 6.24 9.88
C HIS A 96 8.92 7.49 10.25
N SER A 97 9.36 8.68 9.89
CA SER A 97 8.63 9.94 10.14
C SER A 97 8.07 10.49 8.84
N LEU A 98 6.74 10.55 8.70
CA LEU A 98 6.09 11.18 7.55
C LEU A 98 6.33 12.69 7.58
N ARG A 99 6.78 13.24 6.46
CA ARG A 99 6.99 14.68 6.27
C ARG A 99 5.89 15.31 5.45
N GLU A 100 5.63 14.71 4.29
CA GLU A 100 4.67 15.23 3.33
C GLU A 100 3.91 14.09 2.67
N VAL A 101 2.70 14.39 2.24
CA VAL A 101 1.88 13.52 1.42
C VAL A 101 1.11 14.35 0.40
N SER A 102 1.17 13.90 -0.85
CA SER A 102 0.40 14.44 -1.98
C SER A 102 -0.47 13.33 -2.54
N ILE A 103 -1.78 13.40 -2.30
CA ILE A 103 -2.74 12.38 -2.76
C ILE A 103 -3.12 12.67 -4.22
N SER A 104 -3.03 11.64 -5.05
CA SER A 104 -3.44 11.65 -6.46
C SER A 104 -4.73 10.86 -6.71
N HIS A 105 -5.04 9.84 -5.88
CA HIS A 105 -6.21 8.99 -6.04
C HIS A 105 -6.91 8.78 -4.69
N TRP A 106 -8.13 9.29 -4.57
CA TRP A 106 -8.98 9.17 -3.35
C TRP A 106 -9.86 7.94 -3.36
N ARG A 107 -10.11 7.34 -4.53
CA ARG A 107 -10.97 6.16 -4.73
C ARG A 107 -12.29 6.25 -3.98
N GLU A 108 -13.03 7.32 -4.24
CA GLU A 108 -14.31 7.60 -3.55
C GLU A 108 -15.37 6.52 -3.82
N GLY A 109 -15.28 5.84 -4.96
CA GLY A 109 -16.17 4.73 -5.33
C GLY A 109 -16.13 3.56 -4.35
N LEU A 110 -14.98 3.33 -3.69
CA LEU A 110 -14.85 2.28 -2.67
C LEU A 110 -15.79 2.49 -1.47
N ARG A 111 -16.21 3.72 -1.21
CA ARG A 111 -17.10 4.07 -0.08
C ARG A 111 -18.57 4.01 -0.43
N ARG A 112 -18.93 3.81 -1.69
CA ARG A 112 -20.33 3.71 -2.14
C ARG A 112 -21.01 2.43 -1.65
N SER A 113 -20.26 1.39 -1.36
CA SER A 113 -20.78 0.09 -0.95
C SER A 113 -19.90 -0.52 0.15
N TYR A 114 -20.55 -1.09 1.16
CA TYR A 114 -19.87 -1.88 2.19
C TYR A 114 -19.00 -2.99 1.60
N LEU A 115 -19.54 -3.71 0.60
CA LEU A 115 -18.81 -4.81 -0.03
C LEU A 115 -17.58 -4.32 -0.82
N SER A 116 -17.65 -3.14 -1.44
CA SER A 116 -16.48 -2.54 -2.11
C SER A 116 -15.39 -2.18 -1.10
N THR A 117 -15.74 -1.56 0.02
CA THR A 117 -14.81 -1.27 1.10
C THR A 117 -14.23 -2.56 1.71
N LEU A 118 -15.06 -3.57 1.92
CA LEU A 118 -14.64 -4.86 2.49
C LEU A 118 -13.68 -5.61 1.56
N LEU A 119 -13.96 -5.63 0.25
CA LEU A 119 -13.08 -6.26 -0.74
C LEU A 119 -11.73 -5.52 -0.85
N ALA A 120 -11.74 -4.18 -0.86
CA ALA A 120 -10.53 -3.39 -0.85
C ALA A 120 -9.68 -3.65 0.40
N ALA A 121 -10.33 -3.72 1.58
CA ALA A 121 -9.66 -4.07 2.84
C ALA A 121 -9.09 -5.49 2.81
N TYR A 122 -9.82 -6.45 2.25
CA TYR A 122 -9.35 -7.81 2.06
C TYR A 122 -8.10 -7.87 1.18
N CYS A 123 -8.10 -7.17 0.03
CA CYS A 123 -6.93 -7.10 -0.85
C CYS A 123 -5.70 -6.52 -0.12
N CYS A 124 -5.87 -5.43 0.64
CA CYS A 124 -4.80 -4.84 1.43
C CYS A 124 -4.26 -5.79 2.52
N GLN A 125 -5.16 -6.46 3.26
CA GLN A 125 -4.76 -7.40 4.31
C GLN A 125 -4.03 -8.61 3.74
N LEU A 126 -4.49 -9.13 2.60
CA LEU A 126 -3.85 -10.25 1.93
C LEU A 126 -2.46 -9.87 1.42
N MET A 127 -2.31 -8.66 0.88
CA MET A 127 -1.03 -8.12 0.46
C MET A 127 -0.08 -7.94 1.65
N GLU A 128 -0.55 -7.37 2.77
CA GLU A 128 0.26 -7.23 3.99
C GLU A 128 0.73 -8.59 4.56
N ALA A 129 -0.05 -9.66 4.38
CA ALA A 129 0.33 -11.00 4.81
C ALA A 129 1.31 -11.68 3.85
N ALA A 130 1.28 -11.33 2.55
CA ALA A 130 2.04 -11.99 1.50
C ALA A 130 3.43 -11.36 1.26
N VAL A 131 3.59 -10.07 1.60
CA VAL A 131 4.81 -9.29 1.27
C VAL A 131 5.69 -9.14 2.49
N GLU A 132 6.99 -9.37 2.31
CA GLU A 132 7.99 -9.10 3.34
C GLU A 132 8.13 -7.58 3.59
N PRO A 133 8.20 -7.14 4.87
CA PRO A 133 8.42 -5.74 5.19
C PRO A 133 9.70 -5.19 4.56
N ALA A 134 9.64 -3.96 4.08
CA ALA A 134 10.77 -3.24 3.49
C ALA A 134 11.43 -3.94 2.30
N HIS A 135 10.72 -4.87 1.63
CA HIS A 135 11.17 -5.52 0.42
C HIS A 135 10.42 -4.99 -0.80
N PRO A 136 11.10 -4.34 -1.77
CA PRO A 136 10.46 -3.81 -2.97
C PRO A 136 9.83 -4.92 -3.81
N ASP A 137 8.58 -4.74 -4.21
CA ASP A 137 7.90 -5.64 -5.14
C ASP A 137 6.96 -4.83 -6.06
N PRO A 138 7.50 -4.23 -7.13
CA PRO A 138 6.72 -3.44 -8.07
C PRO A 138 5.55 -4.20 -8.73
N PRO A 139 5.68 -5.49 -9.12
CA PRO A 139 4.57 -6.29 -9.63
C PRO A 139 3.40 -6.42 -8.65
N LEU A 140 3.67 -6.66 -7.37
CA LEU A 140 2.62 -6.76 -6.35
C LEU A 140 2.00 -5.40 -6.04
N HIS A 141 2.79 -4.32 -6.04
CA HIS A 141 2.28 -2.95 -5.91
C HIS A 141 1.33 -2.60 -7.08
N ASP A 142 1.69 -2.95 -8.32
CA ASP A 142 0.84 -2.76 -9.49
C ASP A 142 -0.46 -3.58 -9.40
N LEU A 143 -0.38 -4.84 -8.95
CA LEU A 143 -1.55 -5.69 -8.73
C LEU A 143 -2.54 -5.04 -7.75
N LEU A 144 -2.06 -4.55 -6.59
CA LEU A 144 -2.92 -3.88 -5.61
C LEU A 144 -3.52 -2.60 -6.18
N THR A 145 -2.73 -1.79 -6.88
CA THR A 145 -3.20 -0.55 -7.52
C THR A 145 -4.36 -0.83 -8.46
N ARG A 146 -4.18 -1.76 -9.42
CA ARG A 146 -5.22 -2.14 -10.39
C ARG A 146 -6.47 -2.75 -9.74
N ALA A 147 -6.29 -3.54 -8.68
CA ALA A 147 -7.41 -4.11 -7.94
C ALA A 147 -8.25 -3.02 -7.28
N LEU A 148 -7.62 -2.08 -6.59
CA LEU A 148 -8.33 -0.97 -5.93
C LEU A 148 -9.00 -0.05 -6.94
N ASP A 149 -8.36 0.25 -8.07
CA ASP A 149 -8.93 1.08 -9.15
C ASP A 149 -10.11 0.38 -9.83
N HIS A 150 -10.04 -0.93 -10.03
CA HIS A 150 -11.15 -1.71 -10.58
C HIS A 150 -12.36 -1.71 -9.62
N ILE A 151 -12.14 -1.95 -8.32
CA ILE A 151 -13.20 -1.94 -7.32
C ILE A 151 -13.81 -0.54 -7.19
N ASP A 152 -13.01 0.51 -7.27
CA ASP A 152 -13.46 1.90 -7.26
C ASP A 152 -14.41 2.21 -8.42
N ALA A 153 -14.06 1.77 -9.62
CA ALA A 153 -14.81 2.03 -10.85
C ALA A 153 -16.04 1.12 -11.01
N ALA A 154 -15.88 -0.19 -10.80
CA ALA A 154 -16.88 -1.22 -11.12
C ALA A 154 -17.61 -1.80 -9.90
N GLY A 155 -17.13 -1.53 -8.68
CA GLY A 155 -17.65 -2.12 -7.46
C GLY A 155 -17.07 -3.51 -7.16
N ALA A 156 -17.51 -4.08 -6.03
CA ALA A 156 -17.08 -5.39 -5.60
C ALA A 156 -17.83 -6.50 -6.37
N SER A 157 -17.10 -7.51 -6.81
CA SER A 157 -17.65 -8.71 -7.43
C SER A 157 -16.85 -9.95 -7.02
N ARG A 158 -17.51 -11.11 -7.05
CA ARG A 158 -16.84 -12.41 -6.80
C ARG A 158 -15.73 -12.68 -7.80
N ARG A 159 -15.93 -12.26 -9.05
CA ARG A 159 -14.90 -12.35 -10.09
C ARG A 159 -13.65 -11.53 -9.75
N ALA A 160 -13.82 -10.30 -9.27
CA ALA A 160 -12.69 -9.43 -8.88
C ALA A 160 -11.91 -10.04 -7.71
N LEU A 161 -12.60 -10.60 -6.69
CA LEU A 161 -11.95 -11.30 -5.58
C LEU A 161 -11.11 -12.48 -6.06
N LEU A 162 -11.71 -13.39 -6.81
CA LEU A 162 -11.04 -14.62 -7.28
C LEU A 162 -9.90 -14.30 -8.27
N HIS A 163 -10.07 -13.28 -9.10
CA HIS A 163 -9.03 -12.82 -10.01
C HIS A 163 -7.83 -12.27 -9.24
N PHE A 164 -8.07 -11.43 -8.23
CA PHE A 164 -6.99 -10.89 -7.38
C PHE A 164 -6.21 -12.01 -6.69
N GLU A 165 -6.90 -12.99 -6.09
CA GLU A 165 -6.25 -14.16 -5.46
C GLU A 165 -5.41 -14.95 -6.46
N SER A 166 -5.93 -15.19 -7.66
CA SER A 166 -5.22 -15.95 -8.70
C SER A 166 -3.98 -15.24 -9.20
N GLU A 167 -4.06 -13.92 -9.42
CA GLU A 167 -2.92 -13.11 -9.83
C GLU A 167 -1.87 -13.02 -8.73
N LEU A 168 -2.29 -12.89 -7.47
CA LEU A 168 -1.38 -12.91 -6.32
C LEU A 168 -0.61 -14.22 -6.25
N VAL A 169 -1.30 -15.35 -6.33
CA VAL A 169 -0.68 -16.70 -6.35
C VAL A 169 0.33 -16.84 -7.49
N ARG A 170 -0.02 -16.33 -8.68
CA ARG A 170 0.86 -16.34 -9.85
C ARG A 170 2.12 -15.51 -9.62
N LEU A 171 1.99 -14.29 -9.08
CA LEU A 171 3.12 -13.38 -8.82
C LEU A 171 4.03 -13.89 -7.70
N LEU A 172 3.46 -14.52 -6.68
CA LEU A 172 4.23 -15.16 -5.60
C LEU A 172 4.94 -16.45 -6.03
N GLY A 173 4.63 -16.98 -7.23
CA GLY A 173 5.23 -18.22 -7.72
C GLY A 173 4.75 -19.48 -6.99
N ILE A 174 3.62 -19.41 -6.27
CA ILE A 174 3.04 -20.52 -5.50
C ILE A 174 1.85 -21.19 -6.19
N ALA A 175 1.70 -20.95 -7.50
CA ALA A 175 0.63 -21.55 -8.29
C ALA A 175 0.84 -23.06 -8.44
N HIS A 176 -0.19 -23.84 -8.12
CA HIS A 176 -0.22 -25.28 -8.30
C HIS A 176 -1.28 -25.67 -9.34
N HIS A 177 -0.92 -26.52 -10.30
CA HIS A 177 -1.83 -26.96 -11.37
C HIS A 177 -3.07 -27.73 -10.88
N GLN A 178 -2.99 -28.31 -9.68
CA GLN A 178 -4.07 -29.15 -9.13
C GLN A 178 -4.85 -28.48 -7.99
N HIS A 179 -4.47 -27.27 -7.58
CA HIS A 179 -5.05 -26.61 -6.43
C HIS A 179 -5.63 -25.24 -6.80
N SER A 180 -6.66 -24.83 -6.06
CA SER A 180 -7.23 -23.49 -6.18
C SER A 180 -6.26 -22.44 -5.61
N ALA A 181 -6.42 -21.17 -6.04
CA ALA A 181 -5.67 -20.06 -5.46
C ALA A 181 -5.86 -19.97 -3.93
N GLU A 182 -7.08 -20.25 -3.45
CA GLU A 182 -7.38 -20.30 -2.02
C GLU A 182 -6.49 -21.31 -1.28
N PHE A 183 -6.33 -22.50 -1.84
CA PHE A 183 -5.52 -23.55 -1.23
C PHE A 183 -4.05 -23.13 -1.15
N SER A 184 -3.50 -22.65 -2.27
CA SER A 184 -2.09 -22.19 -2.32
C SER A 184 -1.81 -21.03 -1.36
N LEU A 185 -2.75 -20.07 -1.25
CA LEU A 185 -2.63 -18.98 -0.31
C LEU A 185 -2.72 -19.44 1.15
N LYS A 186 -3.63 -20.36 1.48
CA LYS A 186 -3.73 -20.93 2.84
C LYS A 186 -2.48 -21.72 3.22
N GLU A 187 -1.93 -22.49 2.29
CA GLU A 187 -0.71 -23.25 2.52
C GLU A 187 0.49 -22.33 2.77
N SER A 188 0.60 -21.24 2.01
CA SER A 188 1.71 -20.28 2.12
C SER A 188 1.58 -19.33 3.31
N LEU A 189 0.38 -18.82 3.59
CA LEU A 189 0.14 -17.76 4.59
C LEU A 189 -0.41 -18.29 5.92
N GLY A 190 -0.77 -19.59 5.99
CA GLY A 190 -1.40 -20.22 7.15
C GLY A 190 -2.88 -19.96 7.24
N ALA A 191 -3.33 -18.71 7.13
CA ALA A 191 -4.75 -18.35 7.19
C ALA A 191 -5.05 -17.17 6.27
N LEU A 192 -6.24 -17.16 5.67
CA LEU A 192 -6.73 -16.02 4.90
C LEU A 192 -7.50 -15.04 5.80
N PRO A 193 -7.51 -13.74 5.48
CA PRO A 193 -8.28 -12.75 6.22
C PRO A 193 -9.77 -13.18 6.30
N PRO A 194 -10.39 -13.10 7.49
CA PRO A 194 -11.75 -13.62 7.73
C PRO A 194 -12.83 -12.95 6.86
N ALA A 195 -12.58 -11.72 6.39
CA ALA A 195 -13.46 -11.02 5.46
C ALA A 195 -13.78 -11.81 4.18
N ARG A 196 -12.93 -12.78 3.80
CA ARG A 196 -13.16 -13.63 2.62
C ARG A 196 -14.46 -14.41 2.70
N ILE A 197 -14.78 -14.95 3.86
CA ILE A 197 -15.99 -15.77 4.06
C ILE A 197 -17.23 -14.91 3.80
N GLU A 198 -17.30 -13.74 4.42
CA GLU A 198 -18.40 -12.80 4.23
C GLU A 198 -18.50 -12.31 2.77
N LEU A 199 -17.36 -12.04 2.12
CA LEU A 199 -17.33 -11.64 0.72
C LEU A 199 -17.91 -12.73 -0.20
N LEU A 200 -17.50 -13.99 0.00
CA LEU A 200 -18.01 -15.10 -0.82
C LEU A 200 -19.49 -15.39 -0.60
N ASP A 201 -19.99 -15.15 0.62
CA ASP A 201 -21.40 -15.33 0.96
C ASP A 201 -22.29 -14.23 0.35
N ARG A 202 -21.81 -12.98 0.37
CA ARG A 202 -22.62 -11.81 0.01
C ARG A 202 -22.40 -11.28 -1.42
N LEU A 203 -21.28 -11.60 -2.06
CA LEU A 203 -21.05 -11.20 -3.44
C LEU A 203 -21.84 -12.08 -4.41
N PRO A 204 -22.53 -11.47 -5.39
CA PRO A 204 -23.29 -12.26 -6.37
C PRO A 204 -22.37 -13.21 -7.13
N SER A 205 -22.82 -14.44 -7.31
CA SER A 205 -22.23 -15.36 -8.27
C SER A 205 -22.56 -14.83 -9.67
N ALA A 206 -21.58 -14.22 -10.34
CA ALA A 206 -21.74 -13.76 -11.71
C ALA A 206 -21.80 -14.94 -12.66
#